data_ffea7587499595d33c3076de091222cf
#
_entry.id   ffea7587499595d33c3076de091222cf
#
_cell.length_a   1.000
_cell.length_b   1.000
_cell.length_c   1.000
_cell.angle_alpha   90.00
_cell.angle_beta   90.00
_cell.angle_gamma   90.00
#
_symmetry.space_group_name_H-M   'P 1'
#
loop_
_entity.id
_entity.type
_entity.pdbx_description
1 polymer ?
#
loop_
_entity_poly.entity_id
_entity_poly.type
_entity_poly.pdbx_seq_one_letter_code
_entity_poly.pdbx_strand_id
1 'polypeptide(L)'
;MEKKKSRRWIIIAVAILVIAAVVAIILLITKKKDSYRVIKIYEVEGAAFVQRDGVDDLEPYANMLLKSGDTVRVDAGSMTLKLDEDKYVYVEENTEFKLIAQGTDENSKTTIELTKGAITNEIQNKLSTESSYEVNTPNATMAVRGTVFRVEVTYDEAGVCYTKVSTLEGKVASRLVYADGSVSEQEVLIEHGYEVIIYQDDKNTDYMGDVEPIDFSKLPQAV
;
A
#
# COMPACT_ATOMS: atom_id res chain seq x y z
N MET A 1 24.73 -56.40 39.48
CA MET A 1 23.95 -56.13 38.24
C MET A 1 23.44 -54.69 38.13
N GLU A 2 23.59 -53.81 39.08
CA GLU A 2 23.02 -52.43 39.07
C GLU A 2 23.79 -51.40 38.24
N LYS A 3 25.11 -51.49 38.11
CA LYS A 3 25.93 -50.53 37.35
C LYS A 3 25.63 -50.44 35.86
N LYS A 4 25.07 -51.46 35.24
CA LYS A 4 24.76 -51.52 33.81
C LYS A 4 23.44 -50.78 33.48
N LYS A 5 22.49 -50.73 34.43
CA LYS A 5 21.19 -50.07 34.28
C LYS A 5 21.33 -48.54 34.36
N SER A 6 22.13 -48.04 35.28
CA SER A 6 22.46 -46.60 35.44
C SER A 6 23.12 -46.03 34.17
N ARG A 7 24.06 -46.71 33.56
CA ARG A 7 24.75 -46.25 32.34
C ARG A 7 23.82 -46.10 31.12
N ARG A 8 22.82 -46.95 31.01
CA ARG A 8 21.82 -46.86 29.94
C ARG A 8 20.90 -45.62 30.11
N TRP A 9 20.50 -45.32 31.33
CA TRP A 9 19.68 -44.15 31.63
C TRP A 9 20.47 -42.84 31.38
N ILE A 10 21.75 -42.79 31.69
CA ILE A 10 22.61 -41.64 31.39
C ILE A 10 22.73 -41.44 29.86
N ILE A 11 22.89 -42.52 29.09
CA ILE A 11 22.97 -42.42 27.61
C ILE A 11 21.66 -41.90 27.04
N ILE A 12 20.50 -42.36 27.55
CA ILE A 12 19.17 -41.89 27.11
C ILE A 12 19.00 -40.41 27.46
N ALA A 13 19.39 -39.99 28.68
CA ALA A 13 19.28 -38.62 29.10
C ALA A 13 20.13 -37.67 28.23
N VAL A 14 21.37 -38.09 27.90
CA VAL A 14 22.25 -37.33 26.98
C VAL A 14 21.67 -37.25 25.58
N ALA A 15 21.12 -38.35 25.06
CA ALA A 15 20.47 -38.36 23.74
C ALA A 15 19.27 -37.41 23.67
N ILE A 16 18.43 -37.37 24.71
CA ILE A 16 17.28 -36.44 24.80
C ILE A 16 17.78 -34.99 24.83
N LEU A 17 18.85 -34.70 25.58
CA LEU A 17 19.45 -33.38 25.68
C LEU A 17 20.03 -32.90 24.34
N VAL A 18 20.67 -33.79 23.57
CA VAL A 18 21.18 -33.50 22.23
C VAL A 18 20.03 -33.25 21.25
N ILE A 19 18.99 -34.07 21.30
CA ILE A 19 17.79 -33.86 20.45
C ILE A 19 17.11 -32.52 20.77
N ALA A 20 16.95 -32.19 22.06
CA ALA A 20 16.38 -30.93 22.49
C ALA A 20 17.24 -29.73 22.04
N ALA A 21 18.57 -29.83 22.09
CA ALA A 21 19.48 -28.80 21.60
C ALA A 21 19.39 -28.65 20.06
N VAL A 22 19.32 -29.75 19.31
CA VAL A 22 19.14 -29.72 17.85
C VAL A 22 17.80 -29.09 17.47
N VAL A 23 16.72 -29.44 18.16
CA VAL A 23 15.39 -28.85 17.95
C VAL A 23 15.41 -27.35 18.27
N ALA A 24 16.04 -26.94 19.37
CA ALA A 24 16.19 -25.52 19.72
C ALA A 24 17.01 -24.76 18.67
N ILE A 25 18.09 -25.34 18.15
CA ILE A 25 18.88 -24.76 17.05
C ILE A 25 18.05 -24.66 15.77
N ILE A 26 17.30 -25.70 15.40
CA ILE A 26 16.40 -25.66 14.26
C ILE A 26 15.35 -24.56 14.43
N LEU A 27 14.72 -24.42 15.60
CA LEU A 27 13.76 -23.38 15.91
C LEU A 27 14.38 -21.97 15.88
N LEU A 28 15.65 -21.83 16.23
CA LEU A 28 16.38 -20.55 16.13
C LEU A 28 16.74 -20.21 14.67
N ILE A 29 17.07 -21.21 13.86
CA ILE A 29 17.41 -21.02 12.44
C ILE A 29 16.15 -20.82 11.60
N THR A 30 15.05 -21.48 11.96
CA THR A 30 13.75 -21.35 11.27
C THR A 30 12.92 -20.14 11.74
N LYS A 31 13.39 -19.36 12.73
CA LYS A 31 12.87 -18.00 12.91
C LYS A 31 13.13 -17.27 11.60
N LYS A 32 12.09 -17.19 10.76
CA LYS A 32 12.09 -16.40 9.54
C LYS A 32 12.67 -15.03 9.88
N LYS A 33 13.73 -14.67 9.21
CA LYS A 33 14.30 -13.34 9.29
C LYS A 33 13.20 -12.44 8.73
N ASP A 34 12.56 -11.64 9.59
CA ASP A 34 11.59 -10.65 9.13
C ASP A 34 12.28 -9.83 8.04
N SER A 35 11.89 -10.05 6.80
CA SER A 35 12.39 -9.26 5.68
C SER A 35 11.75 -7.89 5.82
N TYR A 36 12.55 -6.87 6.09
CA TYR A 36 12.06 -5.50 6.16
C TYR A 36 11.60 -5.09 4.77
N ARG A 37 10.44 -4.46 4.71
CA ARG A 37 9.91 -3.92 3.46
C ARG A 37 10.85 -2.85 2.91
N VAL A 38 11.06 -2.89 1.59
CA VAL A 38 11.84 -1.90 0.87
C VAL A 38 10.89 -1.05 0.03
N ILE A 39 10.83 0.23 0.37
CA ILE A 39 10.07 1.21 -0.40
C ILE A 39 11.08 2.24 -0.87
N LYS A 40 11.14 2.43 -2.17
CA LYS A 40 12.12 3.34 -2.77
C LYS A 40 11.53 4.15 -3.92
N ILE A 41 12.11 5.31 -4.13
CA ILE A 41 11.93 6.07 -5.35
C ILE A 41 12.66 5.33 -6.45
N TYR A 42 11.94 4.84 -7.46
CA TYR A 42 12.52 4.15 -8.60
C TYR A 42 13.04 5.16 -9.62
N GLU A 43 12.22 6.17 -9.89
CA GLU A 43 12.51 7.24 -10.84
C GLU A 43 11.86 8.54 -10.37
N VAL A 44 12.46 9.68 -10.66
CA VAL A 44 11.88 10.99 -10.39
C VAL A 44 12.37 11.98 -11.46
N GLU A 45 11.45 12.75 -12.01
CA GLU A 45 11.69 13.82 -12.96
C GLU A 45 10.94 15.08 -12.56
N GLY A 46 11.57 16.24 -12.70
CA GLY A 46 10.95 17.52 -12.40
C GLY A 46 11.10 17.95 -10.95
N ALA A 47 10.13 18.68 -10.43
CA ALA A 47 10.14 19.25 -9.08
C ALA A 47 9.34 18.40 -8.12
N ALA A 48 10.02 17.75 -7.18
CA ALA A 48 9.39 16.91 -6.16
C ALA A 48 10.09 17.05 -4.80
N PHE A 49 9.40 16.70 -3.73
CA PHE A 49 9.88 16.78 -2.36
C PHE A 49 9.37 15.59 -1.53
N VAL A 50 10.17 15.19 -0.55
CA VAL A 50 9.80 14.21 0.46
C VAL A 50 9.88 14.88 1.81
N GLN A 51 8.75 15.01 2.50
CA GLN A 51 8.68 15.53 3.84
C GLN A 51 8.70 14.39 4.86
N ARG A 52 9.60 14.48 5.81
CA ARG A 52 9.80 13.50 6.88
C ARG A 52 9.79 14.18 8.23
N ASP A 53 9.10 13.61 9.21
CA ASP A 53 9.01 14.19 10.55
C ASP A 53 10.39 14.53 11.13
N GLY A 54 10.54 15.78 11.57
CA GLY A 54 11.78 16.27 12.21
C GLY A 54 12.94 16.56 11.27
N VAL A 55 12.71 16.55 9.96
CA VAL A 55 13.73 16.87 8.93
C VAL A 55 13.15 17.90 7.96
N ASP A 56 13.99 18.80 7.46
CA ASP A 56 13.63 19.70 6.37
C ASP A 56 13.23 18.89 5.12
N ASP A 57 12.50 19.51 4.20
CA ASP A 57 12.09 18.89 2.93
C ASP A 57 13.32 18.30 2.22
N LEU A 58 13.23 17.00 1.90
CA LEU A 58 14.29 16.27 1.23
C LEU A 58 14.09 16.35 -0.28
N GLU A 59 15.16 16.64 -1.01
CA GLU A 59 15.17 16.50 -2.47
C GLU A 59 15.26 15.02 -2.85
N PRO A 60 14.25 14.47 -3.56
CA PRO A 60 14.23 13.06 -3.90
C PRO A 60 15.23 12.71 -5.01
N TYR A 61 15.75 11.48 -4.96
CA TYR A 61 16.64 10.92 -5.97
C TYR A 61 16.37 9.43 -6.18
N ALA A 62 16.76 8.90 -7.32
CA ALA A 62 16.57 7.49 -7.65
C ALA A 62 17.25 6.56 -6.62
N ASN A 63 16.54 5.54 -6.16
CA ASN A 63 16.88 4.62 -5.07
C ASN A 63 16.89 5.22 -3.65
N MET A 64 16.44 6.45 -3.46
CA MET A 64 16.18 6.98 -2.11
C MET A 64 15.14 6.11 -1.41
N LEU A 65 15.43 5.70 -0.18
CA LEU A 65 14.49 4.90 0.63
C LEU A 65 13.48 5.82 1.32
N LEU A 66 12.21 5.50 1.13
CA LEU A 66 11.09 6.10 1.86
C LEU A 66 10.84 5.36 3.15
N LYS A 67 10.33 6.08 4.14
CA LYS A 67 9.90 5.55 5.44
C LYS A 67 8.38 5.64 5.56
N SER A 68 7.81 4.78 6.39
CA SER A 68 6.42 4.93 6.80
C SER A 68 6.23 6.27 7.50
N GLY A 69 5.23 7.04 7.06
CA GLY A 69 4.95 8.38 7.52
C GLY A 69 5.52 9.50 6.63
N ASP A 70 6.36 9.19 5.65
CA ASP A 70 6.82 10.19 4.69
C ASP A 70 5.66 10.73 3.86
N THR A 71 5.62 12.05 3.64
CA THR A 71 4.75 12.71 2.68
C THR A 71 5.53 12.98 1.40
N VAL A 72 4.99 12.56 0.28
CA VAL A 72 5.55 12.77 -1.07
C VAL A 72 4.75 13.84 -1.77
N ARG A 73 5.43 14.84 -2.35
CA ARG A 73 4.84 15.89 -3.17
C ARG A 73 5.58 15.99 -4.49
N VAL A 74 4.83 15.94 -5.59
CA VAL A 74 5.32 16.19 -6.96
C VAL A 74 4.63 17.45 -7.48
N ASP A 75 5.38 18.55 -7.59
CA ASP A 75 4.83 19.83 -8.05
C ASP A 75 4.82 19.91 -9.59
N ALA A 76 5.81 19.30 -10.25
CA ALA A 76 5.90 19.23 -11.71
C ALA A 76 6.69 17.99 -12.13
N GLY A 77 6.34 17.39 -13.26
CA GLY A 77 6.96 16.17 -13.77
C GLY A 77 6.31 14.92 -13.20
N SER A 78 7.11 13.92 -12.83
CA SER A 78 6.58 12.64 -12.37
C SER A 78 7.52 11.94 -11.39
N MET A 79 6.98 10.97 -10.64
CA MET A 79 7.76 10.09 -9.78
C MET A 79 7.21 8.67 -9.85
N THR A 80 8.09 7.68 -9.87
CA THR A 80 7.73 6.28 -9.74
C THR A 80 8.29 5.74 -8.42
N LEU A 81 7.42 5.17 -7.60
CA LEU A 81 7.83 4.42 -6.42
C LEU A 81 7.81 2.93 -6.72
N LYS A 82 8.77 2.20 -6.14
CA LYS A 82 8.75 0.74 -6.06
C LYS A 82 8.59 0.33 -4.61
N LEU A 83 7.52 -0.40 -4.32
CA LEU A 83 7.20 -0.93 -3.00
C LEU A 83 7.38 -2.44 -3.05
N ASP A 84 8.27 -2.94 -2.18
CA ASP A 84 8.66 -4.36 -2.18
C ASP A 84 9.21 -4.76 -3.57
N GLU A 85 8.92 -5.96 -4.05
CA GLU A 85 9.43 -6.43 -5.36
C GLU A 85 8.40 -6.30 -6.49
N ASP A 86 7.12 -6.13 -6.15
CA ASP A 86 5.99 -6.37 -7.07
C ASP A 86 4.92 -5.27 -7.09
N LYS A 87 5.21 -4.10 -6.52
CA LYS A 87 4.25 -3.00 -6.50
C LYS A 87 4.89 -1.71 -6.97
N TYR A 88 4.20 -0.99 -7.84
CA TYR A 88 4.61 0.31 -8.34
C TYR A 88 3.52 1.35 -8.10
N VAL A 89 3.94 2.58 -7.83
CA VAL A 89 3.07 3.75 -7.76
C VAL A 89 3.64 4.80 -8.69
N TYR A 90 2.90 5.07 -9.76
CA TYR A 90 3.22 6.14 -10.72
C TYR A 90 2.50 7.40 -10.26
N VAL A 91 3.27 8.43 -9.96
CA VAL A 91 2.80 9.68 -9.37
C VAL A 91 2.85 10.76 -10.44
N GLU A 92 1.70 11.38 -10.70
CA GLU A 92 1.58 12.48 -11.68
C GLU A 92 1.95 13.83 -11.04
N GLU A 93 2.08 14.87 -11.85
CA GLU A 93 2.31 16.23 -11.37
C GLU A 93 1.16 16.75 -10.49
N ASN A 94 1.43 17.76 -9.67
CA ASN A 94 0.48 18.37 -8.72
C ASN A 94 -0.10 17.37 -7.69
N THR A 95 0.63 16.32 -7.38
CA THR A 95 0.20 15.24 -6.50
C THR A 95 0.85 15.33 -5.12
N GLU A 96 0.05 15.06 -4.09
CA GLU A 96 0.53 14.97 -2.71
C GLU A 96 -0.16 13.81 -1.98
N PHE A 97 0.63 12.97 -1.33
CA PHE A 97 0.14 11.87 -0.52
C PHE A 97 1.10 11.53 0.61
N LYS A 98 0.56 10.90 1.66
CA LYS A 98 1.34 10.30 2.74
C LYS A 98 1.38 8.78 2.57
N LEU A 99 2.56 8.20 2.76
CA LEU A 99 2.77 6.76 2.68
C LEU A 99 2.84 6.14 4.07
N ILE A 100 1.98 5.16 4.33
CA ILE A 100 2.00 4.37 5.56
C ILE A 100 2.28 2.93 5.19
N ALA A 101 3.40 2.38 5.68
CA ALA A 101 3.84 1.03 5.37
C ALA A 101 4.20 0.29 6.66
N GLN A 102 3.56 -0.86 6.85
CA GLN A 102 3.72 -1.70 8.03
C GLN A 102 3.89 -3.17 7.61
N GLY A 103 4.33 -3.99 8.54
CA GLY A 103 4.50 -5.42 8.34
C GLY A 103 5.82 -5.78 7.65
N THR A 104 5.86 -6.96 7.09
CA THR A 104 6.99 -7.56 6.36
C THR A 104 6.58 -7.81 4.91
N ASP A 105 7.50 -8.29 4.06
CA ASP A 105 7.20 -8.64 2.67
C ASP A 105 6.04 -9.67 2.57
N GLU A 106 5.91 -10.57 3.54
CA GLU A 106 4.87 -11.61 3.54
C GLU A 106 3.53 -11.10 4.03
N ASN A 107 3.53 -10.13 4.97
CA ASN A 107 2.35 -9.58 5.64
C ASN A 107 2.33 -8.07 5.46
N SER A 108 2.49 -7.62 4.23
CA SER A 108 2.62 -6.21 3.90
C SER A 108 1.29 -5.46 4.04
N LYS A 109 1.30 -4.37 4.80
CA LYS A 109 0.17 -3.44 4.89
C LYS A 109 0.62 -2.09 4.36
N THR A 110 -0.01 -1.67 3.27
CA THR A 110 0.27 -0.38 2.63
C THR A 110 -0.99 0.45 2.64
N THR A 111 -0.89 1.68 3.09
CA THR A 111 -1.93 2.69 2.96
C THR A 111 -1.31 3.94 2.33
N ILE A 112 -1.91 4.44 1.27
CA ILE A 112 -1.59 5.72 0.65
C ILE A 112 -2.73 6.68 0.96
N GLU A 113 -2.44 7.76 1.67
CA GLU A 113 -3.38 8.84 1.95
C GLU A 113 -3.19 9.93 0.89
N LEU A 114 -3.95 9.85 -0.21
CA LEU A 114 -3.89 10.79 -1.32
C LEU A 114 -4.74 12.01 -1.01
N THR A 115 -4.12 13.19 -0.90
CA THR A 115 -4.82 14.45 -0.58
C THR A 115 -5.17 15.27 -1.82
N LYS A 116 -4.36 15.21 -2.87
CA LYS A 116 -4.61 15.87 -4.16
C LYS A 116 -3.79 15.23 -5.28
N GLY A 117 -4.19 15.44 -6.53
CA GLY A 117 -3.50 14.96 -7.72
C GLY A 117 -3.85 13.52 -8.06
N ALA A 118 -2.97 12.82 -8.76
CA ALA A 118 -3.29 11.50 -9.29
C ALA A 118 -2.13 10.52 -9.14
N ILE A 119 -2.48 9.27 -8.82
CA ILE A 119 -1.57 8.14 -8.76
C ILE A 119 -2.14 6.95 -9.51
N THR A 120 -1.30 6.24 -10.24
CA THR A 120 -1.62 4.91 -10.77
C THR A 120 -0.87 3.86 -9.94
N ASN A 121 -1.61 2.90 -9.43
CA ASN A 121 -1.09 1.82 -8.58
C ASN A 121 -1.09 0.54 -9.39
N GLU A 122 0.04 -0.15 -9.45
CA GLU A 122 0.21 -1.46 -10.08
C GLU A 122 0.65 -2.47 -9.02
N ILE A 123 -0.22 -3.43 -8.73
CA ILE A 123 0.04 -4.54 -7.83
C ILE A 123 0.09 -5.81 -8.68
N GLN A 124 1.31 -6.23 -9.07
CA GLN A 124 1.54 -7.29 -10.04
C GLN A 124 1.12 -8.67 -9.52
N ASN A 125 1.32 -8.94 -8.24
CA ASN A 125 0.96 -10.21 -7.63
C ASN A 125 -0.25 -10.08 -6.73
N LYS A 126 -1.06 -11.13 -6.69
CA LYS A 126 -2.19 -11.19 -5.78
C LYS A 126 -1.71 -11.18 -4.34
N LEU A 127 -2.19 -10.25 -3.55
CA LEU A 127 -1.85 -10.12 -2.14
C LEU A 127 -2.24 -11.38 -1.35
N SER A 128 -1.42 -11.72 -0.35
CA SER A 128 -1.75 -12.75 0.64
C SER A 128 -3.00 -12.36 1.44
N THR A 129 -3.57 -13.29 2.17
CA THR A 129 -4.73 -13.01 3.04
C THR A 129 -4.39 -12.12 4.23
N GLU A 130 -3.11 -12.01 4.59
CA GLU A 130 -2.62 -11.21 5.70
C GLU A 130 -2.07 -9.85 5.25
N SER A 131 -1.97 -9.64 3.93
CA SER A 131 -1.52 -8.38 3.32
C SER A 131 -2.70 -7.52 2.91
N SER A 132 -2.54 -6.19 3.00
CA SER A 132 -3.50 -5.21 2.51
C SER A 132 -2.82 -4.10 1.71
N TYR A 133 -3.54 -3.60 0.72
CA TYR A 133 -3.17 -2.40 -0.03
C TYR A 133 -4.41 -1.51 -0.15
N GLU A 134 -4.30 -0.31 0.40
CA GLU A 134 -5.39 0.64 0.48
C GLU A 134 -4.95 2.01 -0.02
N VAL A 135 -5.84 2.69 -0.73
CA VAL A 135 -5.70 4.11 -1.06
C VAL A 135 -6.87 4.85 -0.44
N ASN A 136 -6.56 5.80 0.42
CA ASN A 136 -7.53 6.65 1.09
C ASN A 136 -7.47 8.05 0.51
N THR A 137 -8.62 8.63 0.27
CA THR A 137 -8.82 10.03 -0.12
C THR A 137 -9.72 10.72 0.91
N PRO A 138 -9.92 12.04 0.84
CA PRO A 138 -10.77 12.72 1.81
C PRO A 138 -12.21 12.19 1.88
N ASN A 139 -12.74 11.59 0.79
CA ASN A 139 -14.13 11.14 0.69
C ASN A 139 -14.31 9.69 0.27
N ALA A 140 -13.21 8.92 0.13
CA ALA A 140 -13.30 7.50 -0.23
C ALA A 140 -12.14 6.68 0.34
N THR A 141 -12.39 5.39 0.54
CA THR A 141 -11.34 4.39 0.78
C THR A 141 -11.47 3.26 -0.25
N MET A 142 -10.35 2.90 -0.84
CA MET A 142 -10.24 1.84 -1.85
C MET A 142 -9.34 0.73 -1.33
N ALA A 143 -9.81 -0.53 -1.46
CA ALA A 143 -9.04 -1.72 -1.12
C ALA A 143 -8.90 -2.62 -2.35
N VAL A 144 -7.71 -3.19 -2.54
CA VAL A 144 -7.40 -4.00 -3.73
C VAL A 144 -6.62 -5.27 -3.36
N ARG A 145 -6.61 -6.23 -4.30
CA ARG A 145 -5.89 -7.49 -4.14
C ARG A 145 -5.24 -7.97 -5.45
N GLY A 146 -4.29 -7.22 -5.98
CA GLY A 146 -3.68 -7.51 -7.29
C GLY A 146 -4.48 -6.86 -8.41
N THR A 147 -4.18 -5.59 -8.66
CA THR A 147 -5.01 -4.68 -9.45
C THR A 147 -4.12 -3.60 -10.03
N VAL A 148 -4.43 -3.14 -11.23
CA VAL A 148 -3.91 -1.89 -11.77
C VAL A 148 -5.05 -0.87 -11.77
N PHE A 149 -4.88 0.24 -11.06
CA PHE A 149 -5.93 1.25 -10.93
C PHE A 149 -5.36 2.65 -10.71
N ARG A 150 -6.07 3.65 -11.22
CA ARG A 150 -5.74 5.05 -11.06
C ARG A 150 -6.73 5.71 -10.10
N VAL A 151 -6.21 6.53 -9.21
CA VAL A 151 -7.01 7.38 -8.30
C VAL A 151 -6.59 8.82 -8.53
N GLU A 152 -7.57 9.70 -8.73
CA GLU A 152 -7.38 11.13 -8.91
C GLU A 152 -8.24 11.89 -7.92
N VAL A 153 -7.63 12.85 -7.24
CA VAL A 153 -8.31 13.76 -6.30
C VAL A 153 -8.19 15.17 -6.83
N THR A 154 -9.33 15.79 -7.08
CA THR A 154 -9.43 17.18 -7.54
C THR A 154 -10.39 17.97 -6.65
N TYR A 155 -10.27 19.29 -6.70
CA TYR A 155 -11.16 20.20 -5.99
C TYR A 155 -11.69 21.22 -6.98
N ASP A 156 -12.96 21.56 -6.88
CA ASP A 156 -13.54 22.66 -7.63
C ASP A 156 -13.29 24.03 -6.96
N GLU A 157 -13.79 25.11 -7.57
CA GLU A 157 -13.63 26.48 -7.06
C GLU A 157 -14.33 26.68 -5.71
N ALA A 158 -15.33 25.87 -5.37
CA ALA A 158 -16.03 25.89 -4.08
C ALA A 158 -15.31 25.04 -3.01
N GLY A 159 -14.26 24.30 -3.39
CA GLY A 159 -13.51 23.41 -2.50
C GLY A 159 -14.14 22.02 -2.34
N VAL A 160 -15.11 21.68 -3.19
CA VAL A 160 -15.69 20.33 -3.21
C VAL A 160 -14.66 19.33 -3.71
N CYS A 161 -14.47 18.26 -2.94
CA CYS A 161 -13.53 17.18 -3.27
C CYS A 161 -14.18 16.16 -4.20
N TYR A 162 -13.51 15.88 -5.30
CA TYR A 162 -13.86 14.82 -6.25
C TYR A 162 -12.77 13.75 -6.24
N THR A 163 -13.15 12.52 -5.96
CA THR A 163 -12.27 11.35 -6.14
C THR A 163 -12.75 10.54 -7.32
N LYS A 164 -11.90 10.39 -8.32
CA LYS A 164 -12.14 9.53 -9.48
C LYS A 164 -11.32 8.25 -9.33
N VAL A 165 -11.98 7.10 -9.45
CA VAL A 165 -11.35 5.77 -9.38
C VAL A 165 -11.56 5.06 -10.68
N SER A 166 -10.48 4.70 -11.39
CA SER A 166 -10.52 4.00 -12.68
C SER A 166 -9.77 2.68 -12.55
N THR A 167 -10.44 1.55 -12.80
CA THR A 167 -9.85 0.21 -12.71
C THR A 167 -9.36 -0.24 -14.06
N LEU A 168 -8.04 -0.30 -14.25
CA LEU A 168 -7.38 -0.67 -15.50
C LEU A 168 -7.20 -2.18 -15.63
N GLU A 169 -6.99 -2.88 -14.49
CA GLU A 169 -6.92 -4.34 -14.42
C GLU A 169 -7.42 -4.81 -13.05
N GLY A 170 -8.12 -5.94 -13.01
CA GLY A 170 -8.62 -6.52 -11.77
C GLY A 170 -9.90 -5.86 -11.26
N LYS A 171 -9.96 -5.59 -9.95
CA LYS A 171 -11.15 -5.04 -9.27
C LYS A 171 -10.73 -4.16 -8.11
N VAL A 172 -11.42 -3.04 -7.93
CA VAL A 172 -11.29 -2.14 -6.78
C VAL A 172 -12.57 -2.19 -5.97
N ALA A 173 -12.45 -2.42 -4.67
CA ALA A 173 -13.55 -2.27 -3.72
C ALA A 173 -13.49 -0.87 -3.10
N SER A 174 -14.49 -0.04 -3.34
CA SER A 174 -14.56 1.32 -2.86
C SER A 174 -15.71 1.54 -1.89
N ARG A 175 -15.47 2.33 -0.84
CA ARG A 175 -16.45 2.78 0.14
C ARG A 175 -16.36 4.28 0.33
N LEU A 176 -17.48 4.91 0.63
CA LEU A 176 -17.52 6.32 1.00
C LEU A 176 -16.88 6.53 2.37
N VAL A 177 -16.19 7.65 2.51
CA VAL A 177 -15.77 8.22 3.79
C VAL A 177 -16.59 9.48 4.03
N TYR A 178 -17.38 9.49 5.11
CA TYR A 178 -18.24 10.59 5.47
C TYR A 178 -17.45 11.73 6.12
N ALA A 179 -18.04 12.93 6.19
CA ALA A 179 -17.41 14.11 6.76
C ALA A 179 -16.99 13.96 8.24
N ASP A 180 -17.63 13.06 8.98
CA ASP A 180 -17.29 12.73 10.36
C ASP A 180 -16.14 11.69 10.47
N GLY A 181 -15.60 11.24 9.31
CA GLY A 181 -14.54 10.24 9.21
C GLY A 181 -15.02 8.79 9.31
N SER A 182 -16.33 8.56 9.46
CA SER A 182 -16.87 7.21 9.39
C SER A 182 -16.87 6.67 7.96
N VAL A 183 -16.83 5.36 7.81
CA VAL A 183 -16.80 4.67 6.51
C VAL A 183 -18.13 3.97 6.27
N SER A 184 -18.67 4.11 5.06
CA SER A 184 -19.92 3.45 4.65
C SER A 184 -19.81 1.92 4.78
N GLU A 185 -20.87 1.28 5.22
CA GLU A 185 -20.99 -0.18 5.17
C GLU A 185 -21.20 -0.68 3.72
N GLN A 186 -21.75 0.17 2.86
CA GLN A 186 -21.97 -0.16 1.45
C GLN A 186 -20.65 -0.08 0.69
N GLU A 187 -20.30 -1.17 0.02
CA GLU A 187 -19.15 -1.29 -0.86
C GLU A 187 -19.60 -1.30 -2.31
N VAL A 188 -18.90 -0.53 -3.15
CA VAL A 188 -19.07 -0.55 -4.60
C VAL A 188 -17.85 -1.21 -5.22
N LEU A 189 -18.08 -2.23 -6.05
CA LEU A 189 -17.04 -2.95 -6.76
C LEU A 189 -16.89 -2.36 -8.17
N ILE A 190 -15.68 -1.82 -8.46
CA ILE A 190 -15.32 -1.24 -9.75
C ILE A 190 -14.48 -2.27 -10.51
N GLU A 191 -15.04 -2.84 -11.56
CA GLU A 191 -14.37 -3.88 -12.35
C GLU A 191 -13.46 -3.28 -13.42
N HIS A 192 -12.59 -4.13 -13.99
CA HIS A 192 -11.73 -3.76 -15.12
C HIS A 192 -12.51 -3.03 -16.22
N GLY A 193 -11.96 -1.91 -16.70
CA GLY A 193 -12.54 -1.08 -17.74
C GLY A 193 -13.61 -0.11 -17.27
N TYR A 194 -13.86 -0.01 -15.96
CA TYR A 194 -14.86 0.88 -15.39
C TYR A 194 -14.25 1.90 -14.44
N GLU A 195 -14.96 3.02 -14.28
CA GLU A 195 -14.60 4.10 -13.36
C GLU A 195 -15.83 4.62 -12.61
N VAL A 196 -15.57 5.31 -11.49
CA VAL A 196 -16.58 5.99 -10.68
C VAL A 196 -16.05 7.32 -10.20
N ILE A 197 -16.92 8.33 -10.08
CA ILE A 197 -16.59 9.62 -9.44
C ILE A 197 -17.35 9.68 -8.13
N ILE A 198 -16.61 9.99 -7.07
CA ILE A 198 -17.10 10.14 -5.69
C ILE A 198 -16.92 11.59 -5.32
N TYR A 199 -17.98 12.25 -4.82
CA TYR A 199 -17.90 13.62 -4.38
C TYR A 199 -18.88 13.89 -3.24
N GLN A 200 -18.63 14.97 -2.50
CA GLN A 200 -19.49 15.45 -1.43
C GLN A 200 -20.11 16.76 -1.90
N ASP A 201 -21.42 16.87 -1.89
CA ASP A 201 -22.12 18.07 -2.30
C ASP A 201 -22.27 19.09 -1.13
N ASP A 202 -22.69 20.35 -1.47
CA ASP A 202 -22.91 21.44 -0.50
C ASP A 202 -23.95 21.11 0.59
N LYS A 203 -24.71 20.04 0.43
CA LYS A 203 -25.73 19.60 1.38
C LYS A 203 -25.21 18.57 2.37
N ASN A 204 -23.91 18.31 2.39
CA ASN A 204 -23.28 17.26 3.19
C ASN A 204 -23.79 15.84 2.84
N THR A 205 -24.22 15.66 1.62
CA THR A 205 -24.63 14.35 1.10
C THR A 205 -23.46 13.76 0.34
N ASP A 206 -22.84 12.74 0.92
CA ASP A 206 -21.80 12.00 0.23
C ASP A 206 -22.42 11.23 -0.93
N TYR A 207 -21.81 11.30 -2.10
CA TYR A 207 -22.31 10.68 -3.30
C TYR A 207 -21.26 9.82 -3.97
N MET A 208 -21.65 8.61 -4.29
CA MET A 208 -20.90 7.74 -5.18
C MET A 208 -21.67 7.66 -6.49
N GLY A 209 -21.05 8.14 -7.57
CA GLY A 209 -21.64 8.15 -8.90
C GLY A 209 -21.95 6.75 -9.45
N ASP A 210 -22.58 6.71 -10.60
CA ASP A 210 -22.75 5.45 -11.33
C ASP A 210 -21.39 4.94 -11.82
N VAL A 211 -21.23 3.62 -11.88
CA VAL A 211 -20.03 2.99 -12.42
C VAL A 211 -20.16 3.00 -13.95
N GLU A 212 -19.27 3.73 -14.61
CA GLU A 212 -19.28 3.97 -16.05
C GLU A 212 -18.04 3.38 -16.74
N PRO A 213 -18.08 3.06 -18.04
CA PRO A 213 -16.90 2.64 -18.79
C PRO A 213 -15.84 3.75 -18.83
N ILE A 214 -14.56 3.38 -18.70
CA ILE A 214 -13.44 4.31 -18.80
C ILE A 214 -13.34 4.88 -20.22
N ASP A 215 -13.20 6.20 -20.30
CA ASP A 215 -12.75 6.86 -21.53
C ASP A 215 -11.21 6.88 -21.56
N PHE A 216 -10.63 5.83 -22.14
CA PHE A 216 -9.16 5.68 -22.23
C PHE A 216 -8.47 6.82 -22.98
N SER A 217 -9.19 7.61 -23.79
CA SER A 217 -8.60 8.76 -24.48
C SER A 217 -8.22 9.91 -23.54
N LYS A 218 -8.78 9.92 -22.33
CA LYS A 218 -8.54 10.93 -21.30
C LYS A 218 -7.49 10.53 -20.27
N LEU A 219 -6.99 9.29 -20.34
CA LEU A 219 -5.92 8.87 -19.46
C LEU A 219 -4.56 9.42 -19.94
N PRO A 220 -3.62 9.73 -19.03
CA PRO A 220 -2.26 10.07 -19.39
C PRO A 220 -1.62 8.95 -20.22
N GLN A 221 -0.84 9.32 -21.25
CA GLN A 221 -0.20 8.33 -22.15
C GLN A 221 0.92 7.52 -21.50
N ALA A 222 1.25 7.78 -20.24
CA ALA A 222 2.31 7.12 -19.47
C ALA A 222 1.82 5.97 -18.58
N VAL A 223 0.57 5.53 -18.76
CA VAL A 223 -0.03 4.42 -17.99
C VAL A 223 -0.18 3.17 -18.87
#